data_5e490a2a036d766db65304487021cb17
#
_entry.id   5e490a2a036d766db65304487021cb17
#
_cell.length_a   1.000
_cell.length_b   1.000
_cell.length_c   1.000
_cell.angle_alpha   90.00
_cell.angle_beta   90.00
_cell.angle_gamma   90.00
#
_symmetry.space_group_name_H-M   'P 1'
#
loop_
_entity.id
_entity.type
_entity.pdbx_description
1 polymer ?
#
loop_
_entity_poly.entity_id
_entity_poly.type
_entity_poly.pdbx_seq_one_letter_code
_entity_poly.pdbx_strand_id
1 'polypeptide(L)'
;PAPKWNQATIVPGTRSVNLTWDSYPCAENAATMEVWRRIGSQPFLPPECVTGIPSALGYSKIGSVDINQTNFTDNFDGTGVPPGAMICYRLVAVYPTSFGNTNVGASSYVSTEICVGPVAADAPVMTNVTVDQTDTQNGQITVKWRGPFDLDKNLYPTPFKYDVYRAEGFTGRAALTKLTNNRIIDSIFVDTQLNTREKVY
;
A
#
# COMPACT_ATOMS: atom_id res chain seq x y z
N PRO A 1 12.37 -2.99 -27.43
CA PRO A 1 12.21 -1.75 -26.65
C PRO A 1 11.59 -2.03 -25.28
N ALA A 2 11.70 -1.08 -24.35
CA ALA A 2 11.01 -1.13 -23.08
C ALA A 2 9.53 -0.68 -23.25
N PRO A 3 8.56 -1.28 -22.51
CA PRO A 3 7.20 -0.76 -22.44
C PRO A 3 7.18 0.64 -21.82
N LYS A 4 6.17 1.45 -22.18
CA LYS A 4 6.03 2.83 -21.69
C LYS A 4 4.74 3.00 -20.91
N TRP A 5 4.85 3.54 -19.70
CA TRP A 5 3.72 3.91 -18.87
C TRP A 5 2.97 5.11 -19.44
N ASN A 6 1.67 5.09 -19.31
CA ASN A 6 0.80 6.24 -19.46
C ASN A 6 0.44 6.79 -18.07
N GLN A 7 -0.18 5.97 -17.21
CA GLN A 7 -0.63 6.43 -15.90
C GLN A 7 -0.71 5.29 -14.88
N ALA A 8 -0.54 5.66 -13.59
CA ALA A 8 -0.91 4.84 -12.45
C ALA A 8 -1.73 5.70 -11.48
N THR A 9 -2.92 5.24 -11.10
CA THR A 9 -3.87 5.98 -10.24
C THR A 9 -4.45 5.07 -9.18
N ILE A 10 -4.54 5.60 -7.95
CA ILE A 10 -5.24 4.92 -6.86
C ILE A 10 -6.73 5.21 -7.01
N VAL A 11 -7.55 4.18 -6.89
CA VAL A 11 -9.00 4.28 -6.86
C VAL A 11 -9.44 4.47 -5.41
N PRO A 12 -10.02 5.62 -5.05
CA PRO A 12 -10.55 5.84 -3.71
C PRO A 12 -11.62 4.78 -3.38
N GLY A 13 -11.70 4.41 -2.11
CA GLY A 13 -12.67 3.43 -1.63
C GLY A 13 -12.18 1.99 -1.71
N THR A 14 -11.82 1.48 -2.87
CA THR A 14 -11.29 0.12 -3.02
C THR A 14 -9.81 0.01 -2.71
N ARG A 15 -9.09 1.13 -2.72
CA ARG A 15 -7.63 1.17 -2.60
C ARG A 15 -6.92 0.28 -3.62
N SER A 16 -7.55 0.07 -4.77
CA SER A 16 -6.90 -0.58 -5.91
C SER A 16 -6.09 0.44 -6.71
N VAL A 17 -5.20 -0.05 -7.56
CA VAL A 17 -4.40 0.79 -8.46
C VAL A 17 -4.76 0.46 -9.90
N ASN A 18 -5.24 1.47 -10.63
CA ASN A 18 -5.41 1.35 -12.07
C ASN A 18 -4.13 1.76 -12.77
N LEU A 19 -3.62 0.86 -13.59
CA LEU A 19 -2.41 1.01 -14.38
C LEU A 19 -2.78 1.07 -15.86
N THR A 20 -2.20 2.01 -16.59
CA THR A 20 -2.34 2.10 -18.05
C THR A 20 -0.98 2.37 -18.70
N TRP A 21 -0.80 1.86 -19.90
CA TRP A 21 0.41 2.01 -20.69
C TRP A 21 0.12 2.13 -22.17
N ASP A 22 1.11 2.56 -22.94
CA ASP A 22 1.02 2.67 -24.39
C ASP A 22 1.02 1.30 -25.05
N SER A 23 0.39 1.20 -26.24
CA SER A 23 0.50 0.01 -27.07
C SER A 23 1.95 -0.35 -27.31
N TYR A 24 2.29 -1.61 -27.13
CA TYR A 24 3.66 -2.06 -27.26
C TYR A 24 4.08 -2.14 -28.74
N PRO A 25 5.16 -1.45 -29.14
CA PRO A 25 5.48 -1.30 -30.57
C PRO A 25 5.93 -2.59 -31.27
N CYS A 26 6.29 -3.63 -30.49
CA CYS A 26 6.67 -4.95 -31.03
C CYS A 26 5.64 -6.03 -30.65
N ALA A 27 4.38 -5.68 -30.60
CA ALA A 27 3.29 -6.58 -30.20
C ALA A 27 3.15 -7.79 -31.15
N GLU A 28 3.49 -7.64 -32.42
CA GLU A 28 3.44 -8.75 -33.41
C GLU A 28 4.24 -9.98 -32.99
N ASN A 29 5.30 -9.79 -32.21
CA ASN A 29 6.21 -10.86 -31.80
C ASN A 29 6.14 -11.16 -30.31
N ALA A 30 5.47 -10.33 -29.51
CA ALA A 30 5.30 -10.54 -28.08
C ALA A 30 3.95 -11.22 -27.77
N ALA A 31 3.91 -12.05 -26.74
CA ALA A 31 2.69 -12.76 -26.34
C ALA A 31 1.95 -12.07 -25.21
N THR A 32 2.67 -11.61 -24.19
CA THR A 32 2.06 -11.07 -22.96
C THR A 32 2.83 -9.87 -22.43
N MET A 33 2.10 -9.03 -21.68
CA MET A 33 2.65 -7.97 -20.84
C MET A 33 2.59 -8.41 -19.39
N GLU A 34 3.74 -8.54 -18.76
CA GLU A 34 3.84 -8.83 -17.32
C GLU A 34 3.85 -7.53 -16.53
N VAL A 35 3.05 -7.52 -15.44
CA VAL A 35 2.99 -6.43 -14.46
C VAL A 35 3.69 -6.86 -13.19
N TRP A 36 4.63 -6.06 -12.76
CA TRP A 36 5.45 -6.31 -11.59
C TRP A 36 5.29 -5.21 -10.57
N ARG A 37 5.21 -5.57 -9.28
CA ARG A 37 4.96 -4.67 -8.15
C ARG A 37 6.04 -4.78 -7.08
N ARG A 38 6.32 -3.65 -6.43
CA ARG A 38 7.17 -3.55 -5.24
C ARG A 38 6.61 -2.50 -4.28
N ILE A 39 6.78 -2.72 -2.98
CA ILE A 39 6.54 -1.69 -1.97
C ILE A 39 7.83 -0.87 -1.80
N GLY A 40 7.72 0.44 -1.96
CA GLY A 40 8.85 1.36 -1.99
C GLY A 40 9.55 1.44 -3.35
N SER A 41 10.16 2.57 -3.64
CA SER A 41 10.88 2.82 -4.90
C SER A 41 12.23 2.09 -4.92
N GLN A 42 12.60 1.59 -6.09
CA GLN A 42 13.92 1.04 -6.39
C GLN A 42 14.35 1.51 -7.77
N PRO A 43 15.01 2.67 -7.85
CA PRO A 43 15.54 3.17 -9.11
C PRO A 43 16.48 2.15 -9.74
N PHE A 44 16.27 1.88 -11.01
CA PHE A 44 17.08 0.95 -11.77
C PHE A 44 17.07 1.36 -13.24
N LEU A 45 18.24 1.55 -13.78
CA LEU A 45 18.46 1.71 -15.22
C LEU A 45 19.10 0.41 -15.73
N PRO A 46 18.43 -0.36 -16.59
CA PRO A 46 18.99 -1.61 -17.07
C PRO A 46 20.27 -1.35 -17.87
N PRO A 47 21.36 -2.06 -17.55
CA PRO A 47 22.55 -2.07 -18.41
C PRO A 47 22.21 -2.61 -19.82
N GLU A 48 23.07 -2.34 -20.78
CA GLU A 48 22.93 -2.91 -22.11
C GLU A 48 22.86 -4.44 -22.05
N CYS A 49 21.98 -5.01 -22.84
CA CYS A 49 21.73 -6.47 -22.95
C CYS A 49 21.06 -7.12 -21.71
N VAL A 50 20.67 -6.38 -20.68
CA VAL A 50 19.90 -6.92 -19.55
C VAL A 50 18.40 -6.77 -19.83
N THR A 51 17.72 -7.89 -20.08
CA THR A 51 16.27 -7.94 -20.32
C THR A 51 15.53 -8.49 -19.10
N GLY A 52 14.21 -8.19 -18.98
CA GLY A 52 13.42 -8.59 -17.84
C GLY A 52 13.75 -7.81 -16.58
N ILE A 53 13.30 -8.32 -15.44
CA ILE A 53 13.52 -7.71 -14.11
C ILE A 53 14.49 -8.58 -13.32
N PRO A 54 15.68 -8.07 -12.94
CA PRO A 54 16.58 -8.78 -12.04
C PRO A 54 15.91 -9.05 -10.68
N SER A 55 16.02 -10.28 -10.19
CA SER A 55 15.41 -10.69 -8.91
C SER A 55 15.90 -9.86 -7.70
N ALA A 56 17.14 -9.37 -7.76
CA ALA A 56 17.75 -8.52 -6.74
C ALA A 56 17.00 -7.19 -6.53
N LEU A 57 16.17 -6.76 -7.47
CA LEU A 57 15.36 -5.53 -7.34
C LEU A 57 14.14 -5.71 -6.43
N GLY A 58 13.79 -6.93 -6.04
CA GLY A 58 12.71 -7.21 -5.10
C GLY A 58 11.30 -6.91 -5.65
N TYR A 59 11.11 -6.93 -6.98
CA TYR A 59 9.79 -6.89 -7.60
C TYR A 59 9.16 -8.26 -7.65
N SER A 60 7.86 -8.34 -7.43
CA SER A 60 7.05 -9.55 -7.59
C SER A 60 6.11 -9.40 -8.78
N LYS A 61 6.00 -10.43 -9.60
CA LYS A 61 5.01 -10.48 -10.68
C LYS A 61 3.62 -10.63 -10.08
N ILE A 62 2.71 -9.71 -10.42
CA ILE A 62 1.33 -9.69 -9.91
C ILE A 62 0.30 -10.03 -10.98
N GLY A 63 0.69 -10.03 -12.24
CA GLY A 63 -0.20 -10.40 -13.33
C GLY A 63 0.52 -10.49 -14.67
N SER A 64 -0.20 -11.09 -15.62
CA SER A 64 0.19 -11.15 -17.01
C SER A 64 -1.09 -10.99 -17.85
N VAL A 65 -1.06 -10.10 -18.83
CA VAL A 65 -2.18 -9.81 -19.73
C VAL A 65 -1.76 -9.99 -21.19
N ASP A 66 -2.72 -10.12 -22.09
CA ASP A 66 -2.42 -10.12 -23.54
C ASP A 66 -1.65 -8.87 -23.94
N ILE A 67 -0.71 -9.00 -24.88
CA ILE A 67 0.16 -7.90 -25.29
C ILE A 67 -0.59 -6.68 -25.84
N ASN A 68 -1.78 -6.88 -26.39
CA ASN A 68 -2.63 -5.82 -26.91
C ASN A 68 -3.48 -5.12 -25.83
N GLN A 69 -3.53 -5.68 -24.63
CA GLN A 69 -4.17 -5.04 -23.51
C GLN A 69 -3.24 -3.97 -22.92
N THR A 70 -3.79 -2.77 -22.71
CA THR A 70 -3.04 -1.59 -22.26
C THR A 70 -3.41 -1.13 -20.86
N ASN A 71 -4.04 -1.99 -20.07
CA ASN A 71 -4.44 -1.69 -18.71
C ASN A 71 -4.39 -2.91 -17.79
N PHE A 72 -4.28 -2.64 -16.50
CA PHE A 72 -4.35 -3.65 -15.44
C PHE A 72 -4.84 -2.98 -14.14
N THR A 73 -5.64 -3.68 -13.36
CA THR A 73 -6.05 -3.21 -12.03
C THR A 73 -5.44 -4.11 -10.97
N ASP A 74 -4.59 -3.54 -10.13
CA ASP A 74 -4.04 -4.22 -8.97
C ASP A 74 -4.95 -3.99 -7.75
N ASN A 75 -5.61 -5.04 -7.28
CA ASN A 75 -6.51 -5.00 -6.13
C ASN A 75 -5.86 -5.57 -4.85
N PHE A 76 -4.56 -5.91 -4.88
CA PHE A 76 -3.84 -6.50 -3.76
C PHE A 76 -4.54 -7.74 -3.19
N ASP A 77 -4.98 -8.63 -4.05
CA ASP A 77 -5.73 -9.85 -3.68
C ASP A 77 -6.99 -9.53 -2.83
N GLY A 78 -7.63 -8.40 -3.12
CA GLY A 78 -8.82 -7.91 -2.42
C GLY A 78 -8.56 -7.15 -1.12
N THR A 79 -7.31 -7.02 -0.68
CA THR A 79 -6.95 -6.28 0.55
C THR A 79 -6.75 -4.77 0.33
N GLY A 80 -6.54 -4.38 -0.91
CA GLY A 80 -6.20 -3.01 -1.31
C GLY A 80 -4.79 -2.58 -0.89
N VAL A 81 -4.36 -1.45 -1.40
CA VAL A 81 -3.03 -0.87 -1.09
C VAL A 81 -2.85 -0.70 0.41
N PRO A 82 -1.74 -1.16 1.00
CA PRO A 82 -1.44 -0.94 2.40
C PRO A 82 -1.40 0.57 2.73
N PRO A 83 -2.05 1.03 3.81
CA PRO A 83 -2.02 2.43 4.22
C PRO A 83 -0.59 2.95 4.42
N GLY A 84 -0.32 4.15 3.93
CA GLY A 84 0.99 4.79 4.03
C GLY A 84 2.08 4.19 3.14
N ALA A 85 1.77 3.18 2.34
CA ALA A 85 2.73 2.58 1.42
C ALA A 85 2.84 3.37 0.11
N MET A 86 4.06 3.51 -0.39
CA MET A 86 4.34 3.86 -1.77
C MET A 86 4.46 2.57 -2.57
N ILE A 87 3.69 2.45 -3.64
CA ILE A 87 3.68 1.25 -4.48
C ILE A 87 4.27 1.60 -5.82
N CYS A 88 5.23 0.81 -6.26
CA CYS A 88 5.93 1.02 -7.52
C CYS A 88 5.75 -0.17 -8.46
N TYR A 89 5.64 0.12 -9.74
CA TYR A 89 5.36 -0.85 -10.77
C TYR A 89 6.37 -0.78 -11.91
N ARG A 90 6.57 -1.92 -12.56
CA ARG A 90 7.32 -2.07 -13.80
C ARG A 90 6.63 -3.03 -14.74
N LEU A 91 6.87 -2.88 -16.04
CA LEU A 91 6.33 -3.72 -17.10
C LEU A 91 7.46 -4.44 -17.82
N VAL A 92 7.17 -5.65 -18.28
CA VAL A 92 8.01 -6.45 -19.15
C VAL A 92 7.15 -7.12 -20.21
N ALA A 93 7.44 -6.92 -21.48
CA ALA A 93 6.82 -7.69 -22.54
C ALA A 93 7.58 -9.03 -22.70
N VAL A 94 6.82 -10.12 -22.79
CA VAL A 94 7.36 -11.48 -22.89
C VAL A 94 7.03 -12.05 -24.26
N TYR A 95 8.04 -12.60 -24.90
CA TYR A 95 7.94 -13.23 -26.20
C TYR A 95 7.70 -14.74 -26.05
N PRO A 96 6.93 -15.36 -26.94
CA PRO A 96 6.70 -16.79 -26.90
C PRO A 96 7.99 -17.58 -27.06
N THR A 97 8.04 -18.74 -26.44
CA THR A 97 9.21 -19.61 -26.34
C THR A 97 9.56 -20.36 -27.61
N SER A 98 8.87 -20.12 -28.72
CA SER A 98 8.97 -20.92 -29.92
C SER A 98 9.68 -20.20 -31.07
N PHE A 99 11.01 -20.26 -31.08
CA PHE A 99 11.76 -20.16 -32.31
C PHE A 99 12.54 -21.47 -32.50
N GLY A 100 11.99 -22.37 -33.31
CA GLY A 100 12.60 -23.68 -33.54
C GLY A 100 12.56 -24.60 -32.29
N ASN A 101 13.53 -25.53 -32.20
CA ASN A 101 13.60 -26.52 -31.12
C ASN A 101 14.19 -26.01 -29.80
N THR A 102 14.32 -24.69 -29.59
CA THR A 102 14.88 -24.12 -28.37
C THR A 102 13.84 -23.29 -27.63
N ASN A 103 13.47 -23.74 -26.46
CA ASN A 103 12.60 -23.02 -25.52
C ASN A 103 13.37 -21.85 -24.90
N VAL A 104 13.50 -20.74 -25.57
CA VAL A 104 14.11 -19.54 -25.04
C VAL A 104 13.06 -18.44 -25.02
N GLY A 105 12.36 -18.29 -23.89
CA GLY A 105 11.51 -17.12 -23.63
C GLY A 105 12.39 -15.88 -23.60
N ALA A 106 12.16 -14.94 -24.51
CA ALA A 106 12.82 -13.63 -24.50
C ALA A 106 11.92 -12.61 -23.78
N SER A 107 12.56 -11.67 -23.11
CA SER A 107 11.87 -10.54 -22.47
C SER A 107 12.36 -9.22 -23.05
N SER A 108 11.51 -8.21 -23.05
CA SER A 108 11.90 -6.84 -23.36
C SER A 108 12.83 -6.27 -22.29
N TYR A 109 13.42 -5.12 -22.57
CA TYR A 109 13.92 -4.27 -21.49
C TYR A 109 12.75 -3.93 -20.54
N VAL A 110 13.05 -3.80 -19.25
CA VAL A 110 12.07 -3.40 -18.25
C VAL A 110 11.68 -1.92 -18.46
N SER A 111 10.42 -1.58 -18.22
CA SER A 111 9.95 -0.19 -18.24
C SER A 111 10.68 0.67 -17.19
N THR A 112 10.56 1.99 -17.33
CA THR A 112 10.80 2.90 -16.20
C THR A 112 9.91 2.51 -15.03
N GLU A 113 10.30 2.90 -13.82
CA GLU A 113 9.46 2.75 -12.63
C GLU A 113 8.35 3.81 -12.63
N ILE A 114 7.12 3.40 -12.29
CA ILE A 114 6.03 4.31 -11.95
C ILE A 114 5.54 4.01 -10.54
N CYS A 115 5.38 5.04 -9.71
CA CYS A 115 4.97 4.89 -8.33
C CYS A 115 3.69 5.67 -8.03
N VAL A 116 2.88 5.13 -7.11
CA VAL A 116 1.71 5.78 -6.55
C VAL A 116 1.78 5.78 -5.03
N GLY A 117 1.20 6.79 -4.41
CA GLY A 117 1.17 6.92 -2.96
C GLY A 117 2.21 7.93 -2.43
N PRO A 118 2.31 8.05 -1.09
CA PRO A 118 1.64 7.20 -0.11
C PRO A 118 0.11 7.39 -0.14
N VAL A 119 -0.60 6.27 -0.06
CA VAL A 119 -2.06 6.31 0.09
C VAL A 119 -2.35 6.94 1.45
N ALA A 120 -3.17 7.98 1.47
CA ALA A 120 -3.69 8.51 2.72
C ALA A 120 -4.33 7.34 3.47
N ALA A 121 -3.87 7.08 4.69
CA ALA A 121 -4.48 6.06 5.50
C ALA A 121 -5.91 6.51 5.83
N ASP A 122 -6.89 5.72 5.46
CA ASP A 122 -8.26 5.85 5.97
C ASP A 122 -8.25 5.46 7.44
N ALA A 123 -7.58 6.29 8.25
CA ALA A 123 -7.41 6.08 9.66
C ALA A 123 -8.42 6.92 10.46
N PRO A 124 -8.80 6.48 11.65
CA PRO A 124 -9.51 7.35 12.57
C PRO A 124 -8.69 8.61 12.85
N VAL A 125 -9.33 9.75 12.86
CA VAL A 125 -8.69 11.03 13.15
C VAL A 125 -8.96 11.38 14.61
N MET A 126 -7.90 11.54 15.39
CA MET A 126 -8.01 12.02 16.78
C MET A 126 -8.47 13.48 16.77
N THR A 127 -9.61 13.75 17.42
CA THR A 127 -10.24 15.07 17.40
C THR A 127 -10.02 15.84 18.69
N ASN A 128 -9.81 15.13 19.80
CA ASN A 128 -9.60 15.75 21.09
C ASN A 128 -8.83 14.84 22.04
N VAL A 129 -7.92 15.40 22.81
CA VAL A 129 -7.28 14.75 23.96
C VAL A 129 -7.34 15.74 25.13
N THR A 130 -7.97 15.35 26.23
CA THR A 130 -8.16 16.20 27.41
C THR A 130 -7.61 15.50 28.63
N VAL A 131 -6.82 16.21 29.41
CA VAL A 131 -6.47 15.77 30.76
C VAL A 131 -7.60 16.21 31.70
N ASP A 132 -8.45 15.26 32.09
CA ASP A 132 -9.62 15.55 32.93
C ASP A 132 -9.25 15.65 34.41
N GLN A 133 -8.23 14.88 34.83
CA GLN A 133 -7.70 14.91 36.19
C GLN A 133 -6.18 14.83 36.18
N THR A 134 -5.55 15.78 36.89
CA THR A 134 -4.11 15.79 37.10
C THR A 134 -3.79 15.21 38.45
N ASP A 135 -3.11 14.07 38.48
CA ASP A 135 -2.74 13.35 39.71
C ASP A 135 -1.49 12.49 39.44
N THR A 136 -0.80 12.07 40.50
CA THR A 136 0.38 11.19 40.39
C THR A 136 0.03 9.71 40.25
N GLN A 137 -1.20 9.30 40.60
CA GLN A 137 -1.66 7.91 40.57
C GLN A 137 -3.06 7.73 39.95
N ASN A 138 -3.94 8.72 40.12
CA ASN A 138 -5.33 8.65 39.70
C ASN A 138 -5.65 9.63 38.57
N GLY A 139 -4.64 10.05 37.80
CA GLY A 139 -4.82 10.92 36.64
C GLY A 139 -5.72 10.27 35.60
N GLN A 140 -6.41 11.12 34.84
CA GLN A 140 -7.37 10.69 33.83
C GLN A 140 -7.22 11.50 32.56
N ILE A 141 -7.26 10.81 31.41
CA ILE A 141 -7.20 11.39 30.08
C ILE A 141 -8.39 10.86 29.25
N THR A 142 -9.15 11.78 28.68
CA THR A 142 -10.20 11.45 27.71
C THR A 142 -9.67 11.66 26.28
N VAL A 143 -9.79 10.64 25.46
CA VAL A 143 -9.44 10.67 24.03
C VAL A 143 -10.71 10.55 23.20
N LYS A 144 -10.88 11.44 22.22
CA LYS A 144 -11.98 11.39 21.24
C LYS A 144 -11.43 11.34 19.84
N TRP A 145 -12.09 10.58 18.98
CA TRP A 145 -11.74 10.48 17.58
C TRP A 145 -12.96 10.46 16.69
N ARG A 146 -12.73 10.62 15.42
CA ARG A 146 -13.70 10.44 14.36
C ARG A 146 -13.31 9.25 13.51
N GLY A 147 -14.28 8.47 13.09
CA GLY A 147 -14.04 7.34 12.20
C GLY A 147 -13.50 7.76 10.84
N PRO A 148 -12.95 6.83 10.08
CA PRO A 148 -12.48 7.08 8.73
C PRO A 148 -13.61 7.63 7.84
N PHE A 149 -13.28 8.56 6.93
CA PHE A 149 -14.27 9.23 6.08
C PHE A 149 -14.54 8.51 4.76
N ASP A 150 -13.49 8.02 4.12
CA ASP A 150 -13.53 7.58 2.73
C ASP A 150 -13.45 6.05 2.58
N LEU A 151 -13.85 5.30 3.61
CA LEU A 151 -13.95 3.85 3.51
C LEU A 151 -15.19 3.44 2.71
N ASP A 152 -14.99 2.52 1.79
CA ASP A 152 -16.11 1.84 1.13
C ASP A 152 -16.89 1.01 2.18
N LYS A 153 -18.12 1.43 2.44
CA LYS A 153 -18.99 0.80 3.45
C LYS A 153 -19.43 -0.62 3.09
N ASN A 154 -19.29 -1.01 1.81
CA ASN A 154 -19.58 -2.37 1.38
C ASN A 154 -18.43 -3.32 1.75
N LEU A 155 -17.19 -2.83 1.68
CA LEU A 155 -16.00 -3.58 2.09
C LEU A 155 -15.75 -3.50 3.60
N TYR A 156 -16.06 -2.37 4.21
CA TYR A 156 -15.85 -2.08 5.62
C TYR A 156 -17.15 -1.65 6.29
N PRO A 157 -18.02 -2.60 6.64
CA PRO A 157 -19.35 -2.28 7.20
C PRO A 157 -19.23 -1.58 8.55
N THR A 158 -20.14 -0.63 8.76
CA THR A 158 -20.30 0.05 10.06
C THR A 158 -21.14 -0.80 11.03
N PRO A 159 -20.97 -0.66 12.35
CA PRO A 159 -20.07 0.28 13.03
C PRO A 159 -18.62 -0.17 13.02
N PHE A 160 -17.69 0.79 12.88
CA PHE A 160 -16.28 0.52 13.02
C PHE A 160 -15.94 0.09 14.45
N LYS A 161 -14.91 -0.76 14.56
CA LYS A 161 -14.42 -1.24 15.85
C LYS A 161 -12.97 -0.77 16.03
N TYR A 162 -12.67 -0.22 17.19
CA TYR A 162 -11.39 0.39 17.52
C TYR A 162 -10.66 -0.36 18.62
N ASP A 163 -9.35 -0.43 18.49
CA ASP A 163 -8.42 -0.74 19.56
C ASP A 163 -7.68 0.54 19.95
N VAL A 164 -7.61 0.84 21.24
CA VAL A 164 -6.88 2.00 21.76
C VAL A 164 -5.55 1.56 22.32
N TYR A 165 -4.50 2.30 21.98
CA TYR A 165 -3.14 2.05 22.43
C TYR A 165 -2.55 3.30 23.07
N ARG A 166 -1.67 3.10 24.03
CA ARG A 166 -0.94 4.15 24.73
C ARG A 166 0.56 3.87 24.71
N ALA A 167 1.36 4.91 24.56
CA ALA A 167 2.78 4.92 24.89
C ALA A 167 3.06 5.97 25.95
N GLU A 168 4.09 5.76 26.76
CA GLU A 168 4.60 6.76 27.68
C GLU A 168 5.71 7.57 26.98
N GLY A 169 5.62 8.88 27.01
CA GLY A 169 6.55 9.78 26.32
C GLY A 169 6.43 9.75 24.80
N PHE A 170 7.47 10.16 24.11
CA PHE A 170 7.54 10.21 22.65
C PHE A 170 8.28 9.00 22.06
N THR A 171 8.03 7.82 22.58
CA THR A 171 8.81 6.60 22.26
C THR A 171 8.40 5.91 20.95
N GLY A 172 7.39 6.42 20.24
CA GLY A 172 6.95 5.89 18.97
C GLY A 172 6.18 4.56 19.05
N ARG A 173 5.93 3.94 17.89
CA ARG A 173 5.06 2.75 17.78
C ARG A 173 5.56 1.51 18.51
N ALA A 174 6.86 1.38 18.74
CA ALA A 174 7.44 0.18 19.36
C ALA A 174 7.09 0.00 20.84
N ALA A 175 6.65 1.08 21.50
CA ALA A 175 6.32 1.07 22.94
C ALA A 175 4.80 1.16 23.21
N LEU A 176 3.97 0.91 22.20
CA LEU A 176 2.51 0.99 22.34
C LEU A 176 1.96 -0.20 23.14
N THR A 177 1.24 0.11 24.21
CA THR A 177 0.49 -0.87 25.01
C THR A 177 -0.99 -0.77 24.66
N LYS A 178 -1.62 -1.91 24.35
CA LYS A 178 -3.06 -1.98 24.10
C LYS A 178 -3.83 -1.79 25.39
N LEU A 179 -4.79 -0.87 25.38
CA LEU A 179 -5.63 -0.53 26.56
C LEU A 179 -6.99 -1.24 26.53
N THR A 180 -7.50 -1.54 25.35
CA THR A 180 -8.80 -2.19 25.20
C THR A 180 -8.67 -3.71 25.20
N ASN A 181 -9.36 -4.41 26.09
CA ASN A 181 -9.43 -5.88 26.06
C ASN A 181 -10.26 -6.37 24.87
N ASN A 182 -11.39 -5.72 24.60
CA ASN A 182 -12.25 -5.94 23.45
C ASN A 182 -12.29 -4.67 22.61
N ARG A 183 -12.47 -4.83 21.29
CA ARG A 183 -12.67 -3.69 20.39
C ARG A 183 -13.94 -2.95 20.75
N ILE A 184 -13.85 -1.63 20.84
CA ILE A 184 -14.95 -0.73 21.15
C ILE A 184 -15.52 -0.10 19.87
N ILE A 185 -16.82 0.22 19.89
CA ILE A 185 -17.52 0.90 18.79
C ILE A 185 -17.66 2.40 19.04
N ASP A 186 -17.48 2.83 20.28
CA ASP A 186 -17.54 4.25 20.67
C ASP A 186 -16.35 5.02 20.10
N SER A 187 -16.54 6.30 19.89
CA SER A 187 -15.49 7.23 19.42
C SER A 187 -14.89 8.05 20.59
N ILE A 188 -14.98 7.51 21.78
CA ILE A 188 -14.44 8.08 23.02
C ILE A 188 -13.86 6.97 23.89
N PHE A 189 -12.76 7.26 24.53
CA PHE A 189 -12.13 6.37 25.51
C PHE A 189 -11.57 7.19 26.67
N VAL A 190 -11.76 6.69 27.89
CA VAL A 190 -11.25 7.31 29.11
C VAL A 190 -10.16 6.41 29.67
N ASP A 191 -8.95 6.93 29.70
CA ASP A 191 -7.79 6.27 30.29
C ASP A 191 -7.59 6.77 31.71
N THR A 192 -7.48 5.85 32.66
CA THR A 192 -7.48 6.14 34.10
C THR A 192 -6.24 5.55 34.77
N GLN A 193 -6.02 5.89 36.05
CA GLN A 193 -4.89 5.43 36.86
C GLN A 193 -3.53 5.85 36.25
N LEU A 194 -3.48 7.09 35.80
CA LEU A 194 -2.29 7.66 35.17
C LEU A 194 -1.53 8.57 36.14
N ASN A 195 -0.22 8.71 35.89
CA ASN A 195 0.55 9.80 36.47
C ASN A 195 0.56 11.00 35.52
N THR A 196 -0.55 11.71 35.42
CA THR A 196 -0.69 12.88 34.53
C THR A 196 0.03 14.12 35.02
N ARG A 197 0.64 14.08 36.21
CA ARG A 197 1.39 15.19 36.78
C ARG A 197 2.84 15.22 36.30
N GLU A 198 3.47 14.07 36.13
CA GLU A 198 4.88 13.94 35.85
C GLU A 198 5.20 13.27 34.49
N LYS A 199 4.21 12.60 33.90
CA LYS A 199 4.40 11.82 32.70
C LYS A 199 3.56 12.34 31.53
N VAL A 200 4.09 12.14 30.34
CA VAL A 200 3.43 12.39 29.04
C VAL A 200 3.02 11.06 28.44
N TYR A 201 1.83 11.02 27.85
CA TYR A 201 1.26 9.82 27.22
C TYR A 201 0.86 10.05 25.78
#